data_8f3e6a3fa59626ee33f7a83ebafd5994
#
_entry.id   8f3e6a3fa59626ee33f7a83ebafd5994
#
_cell.length_a   1.000
_cell.length_b   1.000
_cell.length_c   1.000
_cell.angle_alpha   90.00
_cell.angle_beta   90.00
_cell.angle_gamma   90.00
#
_symmetry.space_group_name_H-M   'P 1'
#
loop_
_entity.id
_entity.type
_entity.pdbx_description
1 polymer ?
#
loop_
_entity_poly.entity_id
_entity_poly.type
_entity_poly.pdbx_seq_one_letter_code
_entity_poly.pdbx_strand_id
1 'polypeptide(L)'
;MVTHFHAFLQSMKQRKSDIFQFLVWTLIVLAMGYVLQFTFFKIDLTEEKRHTLTDATKNMLENLEDKVFIRCYLHGDFPANFKRLEQSTLEKLQEFADYSDGKIQFEFIDPYASDDKKRIADQEKALDEKGLQFTRLALKEKGAQEFKLIWPGCIIEYRGKETPVQFFKSESPTFTDEMINASVNNLEYELASRLRLAMRQEKPAVAVLEGHKELQPIQMADFLSAVQENYSLDFVKIDGQINALSDKLEGFEGRKNKYSVLVIAKPDSVIDDKDRVIIDQFLMNGGKIMWLVDPVKTDLDSLRTKQETMASSNENGVYEQLFEYGVRLNRNIVIDFQAAPIAFDAGPKGNQRDIQLFNWYYAPLIFTQDRTHPIVSHLDPVKLEFASSLDSVNNGKGIKKTPLLVSSALSRAWNTPVRINTSIVSLDQKYFEANKSNGHIMAMLMEGSFPSAFFDALPQAIKSDPNIGYKKQSSPTAMIVVGDGDIIRNGVMPAQEGFTPLPLGYDRYAKNVLYDNKEFLLNCLNYLMDDQALISVRSRTIKLRKLDSKKIAQQKTGIQLANTALPLLVIIVAGIVQFMIRKKRWR
;
A
#
# COMPACT_ATOMS: atom_id res chain seq x y z
N MET A 1 -5.53 23.62 84.07
CA MET A 1 -4.84 22.37 83.75
C MET A 1 -5.71 21.36 82.99
N VAL A 2 -7.01 21.24 83.28
CA VAL A 2 -7.92 20.27 82.64
C VAL A 2 -8.19 20.62 81.17
N THR A 3 -8.25 21.87 80.76
CA THR A 3 -8.50 22.30 79.39
C THR A 3 -7.34 21.98 78.41
N HIS A 4 -6.11 22.06 78.88
CA HIS A 4 -4.94 21.70 78.08
C HIS A 4 -4.79 20.19 77.84
N PHE A 5 -5.24 19.37 78.80
CA PHE A 5 -5.20 17.91 78.70
C PHE A 5 -6.27 17.40 77.73
N HIS A 6 -7.47 18.03 77.67
CA HIS A 6 -8.51 17.70 76.69
C HIS A 6 -8.11 18.05 75.26
N ALA A 7 -7.49 19.21 75.06
CA ALA A 7 -6.96 19.62 73.73
C ALA A 7 -5.83 18.68 73.26
N PHE A 8 -4.98 18.22 74.17
CA PHE A 8 -3.90 17.27 73.84
C PHE A 8 -4.46 15.87 73.44
N LEU A 9 -5.46 15.36 74.16
CA LEU A 9 -6.13 14.10 73.83
C LEU A 9 -6.90 14.18 72.50
N GLN A 10 -7.54 15.31 72.19
CA GLN A 10 -8.19 15.57 70.91
C GLN A 10 -7.20 15.63 69.76
N SER A 11 -6.05 16.27 69.93
CA SER A 11 -4.99 16.32 68.93
C SER A 11 -4.34 14.96 68.65
N MET A 12 -4.18 14.12 69.71
CA MET A 12 -3.72 12.73 69.54
C MET A 12 -4.72 11.85 68.81
N LYS A 13 -6.02 12.03 69.07
CA LYS A 13 -7.08 11.28 68.39
C LYS A 13 -7.19 11.66 66.92
N GLN A 14 -7.03 12.96 66.60
CA GLN A 14 -6.96 13.45 65.23
C GLN A 14 -5.71 12.98 64.49
N ARG A 15 -4.53 13.01 65.12
CA ARG A 15 -3.30 12.47 64.51
C ARG A 15 -3.41 10.97 64.19
N LYS A 16 -4.03 10.17 65.05
CA LYS A 16 -4.28 8.73 64.76
C LYS A 16 -5.25 8.54 63.60
N SER A 17 -6.29 9.37 63.50
CA SER A 17 -7.22 9.35 62.37
C SER A 17 -6.54 9.76 61.06
N ASP A 18 -5.69 10.78 61.07
CA ASP A 18 -4.97 11.24 59.89
C ASP A 18 -3.93 10.21 59.40
N ILE A 19 -3.23 9.56 60.33
CA ILE A 19 -2.31 8.45 60.01
C ILE A 19 -3.09 7.25 59.44
N PHE A 20 -4.24 6.91 60.02
CA PHE A 20 -5.07 5.82 59.49
C PHE A 20 -5.59 6.15 58.09
N GLN A 21 -6.07 7.37 57.85
CA GLN A 21 -6.52 7.80 56.52
C GLN A 21 -5.35 7.76 55.50
N PHE A 22 -4.17 8.21 55.88
CA PHE A 22 -2.99 8.13 55.05
C PHE A 22 -2.63 6.70 54.66
N LEU A 23 -2.65 5.77 55.63
CA LEU A 23 -2.40 4.35 55.38
C LEU A 23 -3.46 3.73 54.45
N VAL A 24 -4.73 4.08 54.63
CA VAL A 24 -5.81 3.61 53.75
C VAL A 24 -5.62 4.13 52.31
N TRP A 25 -5.35 5.42 52.15
CA TRP A 25 -5.08 5.99 50.83
C TRP A 25 -3.84 5.36 50.16
N THR A 26 -2.79 5.15 50.92
CA THR A 26 -1.57 4.48 50.44
C THR A 26 -1.89 3.06 49.99
N LEU A 27 -2.69 2.32 50.77
CA LEU A 27 -3.10 0.95 50.42
C LEU A 27 -3.99 0.93 49.16
N ILE A 28 -4.89 1.91 49.01
CA ILE A 28 -5.74 2.04 47.82
C ILE A 28 -4.87 2.31 46.58
N VAL A 29 -3.89 3.21 46.67
CA VAL A 29 -2.95 3.53 45.56
C VAL A 29 -2.11 2.30 45.18
N LEU A 30 -1.61 1.56 46.20
CA LEU A 30 -0.86 0.33 45.97
C LEU A 30 -1.75 -0.78 45.35
N ALA A 31 -2.97 -0.93 45.84
CA ALA A 31 -3.93 -1.90 45.29
C ALA A 31 -4.33 -1.52 43.83
N MET A 32 -4.55 -0.23 43.56
CA MET A 32 -4.83 0.26 42.21
C MET A 32 -3.63 0.03 41.30
N GLY A 33 -2.39 0.31 41.74
CA GLY A 33 -1.17 0.00 41.00
C GLY A 33 -1.01 -1.50 40.70
N TYR A 34 -1.36 -2.35 41.66
CA TYR A 34 -1.35 -3.80 41.49
C TYR A 34 -2.40 -4.29 40.47
N VAL A 35 -3.61 -3.76 40.54
CA VAL A 35 -4.68 -4.08 39.57
C VAL A 35 -4.32 -3.59 38.17
N LEU A 36 -3.70 -2.40 38.04
CA LEU A 36 -3.27 -1.84 36.76
C LEU A 36 -2.15 -2.65 36.09
N GLN A 37 -1.39 -3.46 36.83
CA GLN A 37 -0.39 -4.38 36.25
C GLN A 37 -1.05 -5.55 35.49
N PHE A 38 -2.28 -5.93 35.83
CA PHE A 38 -3.01 -7.03 35.17
C PHE A 38 -3.98 -6.55 34.09
N THR A 39 -4.19 -5.24 33.97
CA THR A 39 -5.07 -4.67 32.96
C THR A 39 -4.24 -3.94 31.92
N PHE A 40 -4.13 -4.52 30.72
CA PHE A 40 -3.53 -3.84 29.59
C PHE A 40 -4.48 -2.70 29.14
N PHE A 41 -4.20 -1.49 29.58
CA PHE A 41 -4.96 -0.30 29.18
C PHE A 41 -4.00 0.77 28.66
N LYS A 42 -3.92 0.87 27.33
CA LYS A 42 -3.07 1.84 26.64
C LYS A 42 -3.93 2.95 26.03
N ILE A 43 -3.75 4.18 26.51
CA ILE A 43 -4.40 5.35 25.92
C ILE A 43 -3.41 6.00 24.98
N ASP A 44 -3.68 5.98 23.69
CA ASP A 44 -2.93 6.72 22.71
C ASP A 44 -3.48 8.14 22.60
N LEU A 45 -2.71 9.10 23.10
CA LEU A 45 -3.04 10.53 23.09
C LEU A 45 -2.57 11.22 21.79
N THR A 46 -1.98 10.49 20.86
CA THR A 46 -1.56 11.06 19.58
C THR A 46 -2.75 11.23 18.64
N GLU A 47 -2.79 12.33 17.90
CA GLU A 47 -3.87 12.65 16.95
C GLU A 47 -3.99 11.55 15.87
N GLU A 48 -2.86 11.01 15.41
CA GLU A 48 -2.80 9.97 14.39
C GLU A 48 -2.83 8.53 14.95
N LYS A 49 -3.04 8.35 16.26
CA LYS A 49 -3.05 7.04 16.96
C LYS A 49 -1.84 6.16 16.59
N ARG A 50 -0.63 6.74 16.70
CA ARG A 50 0.65 6.12 16.28
C ARG A 50 1.00 4.86 17.06
N HIS A 51 0.61 4.81 18.31
CA HIS A 51 0.94 3.75 19.26
C HIS A 51 -0.24 2.81 19.50
N THR A 52 -1.18 2.74 18.55
CA THR A 52 -2.33 1.83 18.63
C THR A 52 -2.49 1.11 17.30
N LEU A 53 -2.60 -0.22 17.33
CA LEU A 53 -2.90 -1.03 16.16
C LEU A 53 -4.27 -0.68 15.57
N THR A 54 -4.42 -0.88 14.27
CA THR A 54 -5.73 -0.76 13.62
C THR A 54 -6.68 -1.85 14.10
N ASP A 55 -7.98 -1.58 14.01
CA ASP A 55 -8.99 -2.55 14.45
C ASP A 55 -8.95 -3.83 13.61
N ALA A 56 -8.58 -3.73 12.32
CA ALA A 56 -8.35 -4.89 11.46
C ALA A 56 -7.20 -5.77 11.97
N THR A 57 -6.07 -5.16 12.35
CA THR A 57 -4.92 -5.89 12.93
C THR A 57 -5.29 -6.51 14.28
N LYS A 58 -5.96 -5.76 15.17
CA LYS A 58 -6.40 -6.29 16.46
C LYS A 58 -7.31 -7.51 16.31
N ASN A 59 -8.35 -7.39 15.49
CA ASN A 59 -9.27 -8.49 15.22
C ASN A 59 -8.55 -9.74 14.70
N MET A 60 -7.54 -9.56 13.83
CA MET A 60 -6.73 -10.67 13.33
C MET A 60 -5.91 -11.31 14.46
N LEU A 61 -5.29 -10.52 15.33
CA LEU A 61 -4.44 -11.00 16.42
C LEU A 61 -5.25 -11.71 17.51
N GLU A 62 -6.42 -11.18 17.87
CA GLU A 62 -7.35 -11.79 18.84
C GLU A 62 -7.87 -13.16 18.36
N ASN A 63 -8.03 -13.32 17.04
CA ASN A 63 -8.51 -14.57 16.43
C ASN A 63 -7.38 -15.52 15.99
N LEU A 64 -6.14 -15.33 16.46
CA LEU A 64 -5.06 -16.29 16.22
C LEU A 64 -5.41 -17.64 16.86
N GLU A 65 -5.31 -18.72 16.08
CA GLU A 65 -5.60 -20.08 16.55
C GLU A 65 -4.41 -20.75 17.23
N ASP A 66 -3.18 -20.44 16.77
CA ASP A 66 -1.96 -21.13 17.20
C ASP A 66 -0.84 -20.13 17.51
N LYS A 67 0.27 -20.63 18.07
CA LYS A 67 1.43 -19.81 18.39
C LYS A 67 2.17 -19.39 17.14
N VAL A 68 2.71 -18.18 17.18
CA VAL A 68 3.54 -17.56 16.13
C VAL A 68 4.90 -17.25 16.72
N PHE A 69 5.96 -17.63 16.03
CA PHE A 69 7.33 -17.27 16.38
C PHE A 69 7.88 -16.28 15.34
N ILE A 70 8.42 -15.16 15.80
CA ILE A 70 8.98 -14.12 14.93
C ILE A 70 10.45 -13.93 15.25
N ARG A 71 11.33 -14.22 14.29
CA ARG A 71 12.75 -14.00 14.39
C ARG A 71 13.13 -12.73 13.63
N CYS A 72 13.51 -11.67 14.32
CA CYS A 72 13.87 -10.38 13.74
C CYS A 72 15.39 -10.27 13.60
N TYR A 73 15.87 -10.02 12.39
CA TYR A 73 17.30 -9.93 12.05
C TYR A 73 17.78 -8.48 11.94
N LEU A 74 16.89 -7.51 12.18
CA LEU A 74 17.26 -6.11 12.31
C LEU A 74 17.74 -5.84 13.74
N HIS A 75 18.95 -6.33 14.06
CA HIS A 75 19.59 -6.15 15.36
C HIS A 75 21.09 -5.97 15.20
N GLY A 76 21.69 -5.08 16.01
CA GLY A 76 23.12 -4.84 16.04
C GLY A 76 23.49 -3.37 16.24
N ASP A 77 24.75 -3.03 15.95
CA ASP A 77 25.24 -1.65 16.04
C ASP A 77 24.94 -0.90 14.73
N PHE A 78 23.92 -0.02 14.78
CA PHE A 78 23.40 0.74 13.65
C PHE A 78 23.48 2.25 13.89
N PRO A 79 23.52 3.07 12.81
CA PRO A 79 23.28 4.51 12.89
C PRO A 79 21.90 4.83 13.49
N ALA A 80 21.76 6.05 14.03
CA ALA A 80 20.58 6.48 14.78
C ALA A 80 19.25 6.29 14.06
N ASN A 81 19.21 6.45 12.72
CA ASN A 81 18.01 6.23 11.92
C ASN A 81 17.60 4.75 11.85
N PHE A 82 18.55 3.81 11.67
CA PHE A 82 18.27 2.38 11.71
C PHE A 82 17.99 1.87 13.12
N LYS A 83 18.64 2.43 14.16
CA LYS A 83 18.26 2.16 15.56
C LYS A 83 16.81 2.54 15.84
N ARG A 84 16.33 3.63 15.24
CA ARG A 84 14.92 4.01 15.34
C ARG A 84 13.99 2.99 14.65
N LEU A 85 14.36 2.45 13.48
CA LEU A 85 13.59 1.40 12.82
C LEU A 85 13.56 0.13 13.69
N GLU A 86 14.70 -0.30 14.24
CA GLU A 86 14.81 -1.41 15.19
C GLU A 86 13.89 -1.22 16.40
N GLN A 87 13.97 -0.05 17.04
CA GLN A 87 13.14 0.28 18.21
C GLN A 87 11.66 0.30 17.88
N SER A 88 11.28 0.90 16.74
CA SER A 88 9.89 0.92 16.29
C SER A 88 9.37 -0.49 15.96
N THR A 89 10.23 -1.36 15.44
CA THR A 89 9.91 -2.76 15.20
C THR A 89 9.68 -3.51 16.52
N LEU A 90 10.53 -3.29 17.52
CA LEU A 90 10.39 -3.86 18.85
C LEU A 90 9.06 -3.45 19.49
N GLU A 91 8.75 -2.15 19.49
CA GLU A 91 7.49 -1.62 20.02
C GLU A 91 6.27 -2.23 19.31
N LYS A 92 6.34 -2.37 17.99
CA LYS A 92 5.24 -2.94 17.19
C LYS A 92 5.07 -4.43 17.44
N LEU A 93 6.15 -5.21 17.54
CA LEU A 93 6.10 -6.63 17.90
C LEU A 93 5.57 -6.85 19.32
N GLN A 94 5.92 -5.96 20.25
CA GLN A 94 5.35 -6.00 21.61
C GLN A 94 3.84 -5.76 21.57
N GLU A 95 3.37 -4.78 20.79
CA GLU A 95 1.93 -4.56 20.60
C GLU A 95 1.23 -5.79 19.99
N PHE A 96 1.84 -6.44 19.01
CA PHE A 96 1.30 -7.68 18.43
C PHE A 96 1.23 -8.82 19.47
N ALA A 97 2.25 -8.96 20.32
CA ALA A 97 2.25 -9.95 21.39
C ALA A 97 1.16 -9.67 22.42
N ASP A 98 1.00 -8.41 22.83
CA ASP A 98 0.00 -7.97 23.81
C ASP A 98 -1.44 -8.24 23.31
N TYR A 99 -1.76 -7.91 22.06
CA TYR A 99 -3.10 -8.14 21.47
C TYR A 99 -3.36 -9.60 21.06
N SER A 100 -2.34 -10.45 20.98
CA SER A 100 -2.48 -11.87 20.67
C SER A 100 -2.66 -12.78 21.89
N ASP A 101 -2.84 -12.21 23.08
CA ASP A 101 -2.90 -12.94 24.35
C ASP A 101 -1.65 -13.84 24.58
N GLY A 102 -0.47 -13.33 24.18
CA GLY A 102 0.82 -14.02 24.31
C GLY A 102 1.04 -15.17 23.32
N LYS A 103 0.20 -15.33 22.31
CA LYS A 103 0.40 -16.32 21.25
C LYS A 103 1.54 -15.94 20.32
N ILE A 104 1.88 -14.65 20.18
CA ILE A 104 3.04 -14.18 19.44
C ILE A 104 4.24 -14.10 20.37
N GLN A 105 5.30 -14.80 20.01
CA GLN A 105 6.61 -14.73 20.64
C GLN A 105 7.62 -14.23 19.62
N PHE A 106 8.55 -13.38 20.05
CA PHE A 106 9.55 -12.84 19.14
C PHE A 106 10.92 -12.74 19.79
N GLU A 107 11.96 -12.79 18.97
CA GLU A 107 13.34 -12.60 19.36
C GLU A 107 14.09 -11.75 18.34
N PHE A 108 15.08 -10.99 18.80
CA PHE A 108 15.98 -10.24 17.93
C PHE A 108 17.32 -10.98 17.86
N ILE A 109 17.78 -11.21 16.64
CA ILE A 109 19.00 -11.97 16.35
C ILE A 109 19.96 -11.06 15.59
N ASP A 110 21.17 -10.90 16.10
CA ASP A 110 22.24 -10.25 15.35
C ASP A 110 22.92 -11.30 14.42
N PRO A 111 22.78 -11.17 13.10
CA PRO A 111 23.40 -12.09 12.15
C PRO A 111 24.94 -12.08 12.21
N TYR A 112 25.53 -11.03 12.77
CA TYR A 112 26.97 -10.79 12.82
C TYR A 112 27.56 -10.91 14.22
N ALA A 113 26.82 -11.48 15.18
CA ALA A 113 27.30 -11.69 16.56
C ALA A 113 28.47 -12.68 16.68
N SER A 114 28.77 -13.45 15.63
CA SER A 114 29.86 -14.42 15.59
C SER A 114 31.09 -13.86 14.89
N ASP A 115 32.30 -14.17 15.39
CA ASP A 115 33.54 -13.85 14.71
C ASP A 115 33.92 -14.88 13.62
N ASP A 116 33.22 -15.99 13.53
CA ASP A 116 33.46 -17.05 12.53
C ASP A 116 32.85 -16.67 11.17
N LYS A 117 33.72 -16.31 10.23
CA LYS A 117 33.34 -15.92 8.85
C LYS A 117 32.55 -16.99 8.12
N LYS A 118 32.81 -18.28 8.37
CA LYS A 118 32.08 -19.37 7.73
C LYS A 118 30.64 -19.42 8.23
N ARG A 119 30.45 -19.29 9.54
CA ARG A 119 29.12 -19.25 10.16
C ARG A 119 28.30 -18.06 9.70
N ILE A 120 28.95 -16.89 9.55
CA ILE A 120 28.29 -15.69 8.99
C ILE A 120 27.83 -15.96 7.56
N ALA A 121 28.70 -16.48 6.70
CA ALA A 121 28.34 -16.78 5.29
C ALA A 121 27.23 -17.83 5.17
N ASP A 122 27.24 -18.86 6.01
CA ASP A 122 26.19 -19.88 6.06
C ASP A 122 24.86 -19.26 6.51
N GLN A 123 24.88 -18.33 7.45
CA GLN A 123 23.69 -17.63 7.93
C GLN A 123 23.14 -16.65 6.89
N GLU A 124 24.00 -15.88 6.22
CA GLU A 124 23.61 -15.00 5.11
C GLU A 124 22.91 -15.80 4.00
N LYS A 125 23.51 -16.92 3.60
CA LYS A 125 22.93 -17.83 2.61
C LYS A 125 21.56 -18.38 3.04
N ALA A 126 21.46 -18.81 4.31
CA ALA A 126 20.19 -19.32 4.84
C ALA A 126 19.09 -18.25 4.90
N LEU A 127 19.41 -16.98 5.16
CA LEU A 127 18.45 -15.88 5.16
C LEU A 127 17.99 -15.54 3.73
N ASP A 128 18.92 -15.54 2.77
CA ASP A 128 18.62 -15.33 1.35
C ASP A 128 17.72 -16.44 0.78
N GLU A 129 18.06 -17.72 1.07
CA GLU A 129 17.24 -18.89 0.69
C GLU A 129 15.83 -18.83 1.29
N LYS A 130 15.65 -18.19 2.46
CA LYS A 130 14.34 -17.95 3.08
C LYS A 130 13.61 -16.73 2.51
N GLY A 131 14.22 -16.03 1.55
CA GLY A 131 13.64 -14.88 0.86
C GLY A 131 13.77 -13.55 1.59
N LEU A 132 14.64 -13.46 2.61
CA LEU A 132 14.98 -12.19 3.24
C LEU A 132 16.12 -11.53 2.46
N GLN A 133 16.00 -10.25 2.13
CA GLN A 133 16.99 -9.52 1.36
C GLN A 133 17.88 -8.66 2.26
N PHE A 134 19.18 -8.66 2.01
CA PHE A 134 20.11 -7.77 2.68
C PHE A 134 20.13 -6.39 2.01
N THR A 135 20.56 -5.40 2.77
CA THR A 135 20.77 -4.03 2.30
C THR A 135 22.19 -3.59 2.67
N ARG A 136 22.88 -2.87 1.78
CA ARG A 136 24.21 -2.33 2.03
C ARG A 136 24.11 -0.93 2.63
N LEU A 137 24.66 -0.74 3.81
CA LEU A 137 24.68 0.52 4.51
C LEU A 137 26.06 1.16 4.41
N ALA A 138 26.15 2.35 3.81
CA ALA A 138 27.39 3.11 3.77
C ALA A 138 27.60 3.86 5.10
N LEU A 139 28.60 3.49 5.86
CA LEU A 139 29.01 4.16 7.09
C LEU A 139 30.18 5.10 6.79
N LYS A 140 30.11 6.33 7.32
CA LYS A 140 31.23 7.27 7.31
C LYS A 140 31.93 7.21 8.68
N GLU A 141 32.91 6.35 8.83
CA GLU A 141 33.78 6.36 10.00
C GLU A 141 35.16 6.88 9.65
N LYS A 142 35.63 7.90 10.41
CA LYS A 142 37.00 8.45 10.39
C LYS A 142 37.59 8.73 9.00
N GLY A 143 36.74 9.12 8.02
CA GLY A 143 37.23 9.50 6.69
C GLY A 143 37.33 8.35 5.68
N ALA A 144 37.02 7.12 6.06
CA ALA A 144 36.85 5.97 5.17
C ALA A 144 35.36 5.65 5.00
N GLN A 145 35.00 5.20 3.80
CA GLN A 145 33.65 4.71 3.52
C GLN A 145 33.65 3.20 3.75
N GLU A 146 32.99 2.75 4.82
CA GLU A 146 32.82 1.35 5.14
C GLU A 146 31.39 0.92 4.79
N PHE A 147 31.23 -0.28 4.22
CA PHE A 147 29.91 -0.83 3.91
C PHE A 147 29.58 -1.94 4.90
N LYS A 148 28.46 -1.79 5.61
CA LYS A 148 27.92 -2.82 6.49
C LYS A 148 26.70 -3.45 5.82
N LEU A 149 26.63 -4.78 5.82
CA LEU A 149 25.43 -5.50 5.40
C LEU A 149 24.46 -5.54 6.57
N ILE A 150 23.19 -5.33 6.30
CA ILE A 150 22.10 -5.41 7.27
C ILE A 150 20.95 -6.23 6.69
N TRP A 151 20.19 -6.91 7.55
CA TRP A 151 19.00 -7.70 7.20
C TRP A 151 17.77 -7.02 7.80
N PRO A 152 17.19 -6.03 7.12
CA PRO A 152 16.09 -5.23 7.66
C PRO A 152 14.76 -5.96 7.51
N GLY A 153 14.56 -7.01 8.29
CA GLY A 153 13.37 -7.82 8.24
C GLY A 153 13.29 -8.88 9.34
N CYS A 154 12.23 -9.68 9.26
CA CYS A 154 12.02 -10.82 10.14
C CYS A 154 11.47 -12.03 9.39
N ILE A 155 11.49 -13.19 10.04
CA ILE A 155 10.83 -14.41 9.57
C ILE A 155 9.73 -14.76 10.56
N ILE A 156 8.50 -14.86 10.07
CA ILE A 156 7.34 -15.32 10.81
C ILE A 156 7.21 -16.82 10.60
N GLU A 157 7.18 -17.57 11.68
CA GLU A 157 6.92 -19.02 11.68
C GLU A 157 5.55 -19.30 12.29
N TYR A 158 4.66 -19.91 11.50
CA TYR A 158 3.33 -20.32 11.92
C TYR A 158 3.04 -21.73 11.43
N ARG A 159 2.77 -22.67 12.34
CA ARG A 159 2.51 -24.09 12.03
C ARG A 159 3.57 -24.71 11.13
N GLY A 160 4.84 -24.38 11.36
CA GLY A 160 5.98 -24.90 10.58
C GLY A 160 6.18 -24.24 9.21
N LYS A 161 5.35 -23.28 8.83
CA LYS A 161 5.53 -22.46 7.62
C LYS A 161 6.29 -21.19 7.97
N GLU A 162 7.44 -20.98 7.33
CA GLU A 162 8.22 -19.75 7.44
C GLU A 162 7.80 -18.75 6.35
N THR A 163 7.61 -17.49 6.74
CA THR A 163 7.21 -16.39 5.86
C THR A 163 8.10 -15.19 6.12
N PRO A 164 8.90 -14.72 5.16
CA PRO A 164 9.76 -13.56 5.31
C PRO A 164 8.96 -12.27 5.30
N VAL A 165 9.38 -11.30 6.11
CA VAL A 165 8.86 -9.93 6.18
C VAL A 165 10.01 -8.96 5.97
N GLN A 166 9.97 -8.19 4.91
CA GLN A 166 10.97 -7.18 4.61
C GLN A 166 10.48 -5.81 5.06
N PHE A 167 11.19 -5.17 6.00
CA PHE A 167 10.82 -3.84 6.50
C PHE A 167 11.35 -2.70 5.64
N PHE A 168 12.45 -2.95 4.94
CA PHE A 168 13.11 -1.95 4.12
C PHE A 168 13.73 -2.62 2.89
N LYS A 169 13.49 -2.04 1.71
CA LYS A 169 14.09 -2.48 0.44
C LYS A 169 14.78 -1.26 -0.18
N SER A 170 16.06 -1.35 -0.44
CA SER A 170 16.78 -0.35 -1.23
C SER A 170 17.99 -0.97 -1.90
N GLU A 171 18.12 -0.71 -3.18
CA GLU A 171 19.32 -1.04 -3.96
C GLU A 171 20.42 0.02 -3.80
N SER A 172 20.07 1.21 -3.30
CA SER A 172 21.02 2.30 -3.08
C SER A 172 21.68 2.17 -1.70
N PRO A 173 23.00 2.35 -1.59
CA PRO A 173 23.70 2.35 -0.29
C PRO A 173 23.48 3.65 0.51
N THR A 174 22.78 4.64 -0.06
CA THR A 174 22.47 5.91 0.61
C THR A 174 20.99 5.94 0.98
N PHE A 175 20.71 6.24 2.24
CA PHE A 175 19.35 6.27 2.79
C PHE A 175 19.00 7.66 3.28
N THR A 176 17.78 8.09 3.00
CA THR A 176 17.23 9.31 3.56
C THR A 176 16.40 8.99 4.81
N ASP A 177 16.26 9.99 5.68
CA ASP A 177 15.37 9.86 6.84
C ASP A 177 13.92 9.62 6.42
N GLU A 178 13.52 10.12 5.26
CA GLU A 178 12.20 9.93 4.67
C GLU A 178 11.93 8.44 4.34
N MET A 179 12.92 7.74 3.77
CA MET A 179 12.80 6.30 3.45
C MET A 179 12.64 5.47 4.72
N ILE A 180 13.44 5.73 5.76
CA ILE A 180 13.31 5.04 7.04
C ILE A 180 11.98 5.36 7.71
N ASN A 181 11.50 6.61 7.63
CA ASN A 181 10.19 6.98 8.16
C ASN A 181 9.04 6.25 7.43
N ALA A 182 9.14 6.10 6.11
CA ALA A 182 8.17 5.32 5.34
C ALA A 182 8.13 3.86 5.82
N SER A 183 9.32 3.25 6.05
CA SER A 183 9.41 1.89 6.59
C SER A 183 8.78 1.77 7.98
N VAL A 184 9.06 2.71 8.89
CA VAL A 184 8.45 2.73 10.24
C VAL A 184 6.91 2.84 10.14
N ASN A 185 6.41 3.66 9.24
CA ASN A 185 4.96 3.82 9.04
C ASN A 185 4.29 2.56 8.49
N ASN A 186 5.02 1.77 7.69
CA ASN A 186 4.51 0.57 7.05
C ASN A 186 4.67 -0.70 7.90
N LEU A 187 5.39 -0.66 9.05
CA LEU A 187 5.68 -1.85 9.87
C LEU A 187 4.44 -2.66 10.24
N GLU A 188 3.37 -1.99 10.67
CA GLU A 188 2.12 -2.68 11.02
C GLU A 188 1.53 -3.44 9.84
N TYR A 189 1.50 -2.79 8.67
CA TYR A 189 0.99 -3.41 7.45
C TYR A 189 1.84 -4.60 7.01
N GLU A 190 3.17 -4.44 6.97
CA GLU A 190 4.09 -5.52 6.56
C GLU A 190 3.97 -6.74 7.47
N LEU A 191 3.98 -6.52 8.79
CA LEU A 191 3.80 -7.61 9.76
C LEU A 191 2.42 -8.26 9.66
N ALA A 192 1.35 -7.47 9.64
CA ALA A 192 -0.02 -7.98 9.60
C ALA A 192 -0.32 -8.73 8.30
N SER A 193 0.09 -8.19 7.16
CA SER A 193 -0.15 -8.81 5.85
C SER A 193 0.59 -10.15 5.70
N ARG A 194 1.85 -10.21 6.17
CA ARG A 194 2.66 -11.44 6.11
C ARG A 194 2.20 -12.47 7.14
N LEU A 195 1.79 -12.05 8.34
CA LEU A 195 1.19 -12.95 9.31
C LEU A 195 -0.10 -13.58 8.77
N ARG A 196 -0.98 -12.77 8.16
CA ARG A 196 -2.19 -13.26 7.51
C ARG A 196 -1.89 -14.27 6.40
N LEU A 197 -0.83 -14.02 5.61
CA LEU A 197 -0.39 -14.96 4.57
C LEU A 197 0.11 -16.27 5.18
N ALA A 198 0.84 -16.20 6.31
CA ALA A 198 1.29 -17.39 7.04
C ALA A 198 0.11 -18.21 7.59
N MET A 199 -0.95 -17.54 8.07
CA MET A 199 -2.16 -18.18 8.61
C MET A 199 -2.99 -18.91 7.55
N ARG A 200 -2.89 -18.52 6.27
CA ARG A 200 -3.64 -19.16 5.18
C ARG A 200 -3.06 -20.52 4.86
N GLN A 201 -3.92 -21.54 4.84
CA GLN A 201 -3.53 -22.90 4.46
C GLN A 201 -3.22 -23.02 2.97
N GLU A 202 -3.99 -22.31 2.13
CA GLU A 202 -3.81 -22.29 0.68
C GLU A 202 -3.62 -20.85 0.20
N LYS A 203 -2.80 -20.69 -0.85
CA LYS A 203 -2.65 -19.39 -1.53
C LYS A 203 -3.94 -19.10 -2.30
N PRO A 204 -4.58 -17.93 -2.13
CA PRO A 204 -5.72 -17.58 -2.96
C PRO A 204 -5.32 -17.52 -4.43
N ALA A 205 -6.22 -17.96 -5.30
CA ALA A 205 -5.95 -18.07 -6.72
C ALA A 205 -6.31 -16.79 -7.48
N VAL A 206 -5.40 -16.35 -8.34
CA VAL A 206 -5.54 -15.26 -9.31
C VAL A 206 -5.56 -15.86 -10.71
N ALA A 207 -6.55 -15.48 -11.50
CA ALA A 207 -6.58 -15.80 -12.92
C ALA A 207 -6.04 -14.63 -13.76
N VAL A 208 -5.24 -14.92 -14.77
CA VAL A 208 -4.86 -13.99 -15.84
C VAL A 208 -5.54 -14.45 -17.12
N LEU A 209 -6.33 -13.57 -17.74
CA LEU A 209 -7.05 -13.89 -18.97
C LEU A 209 -6.09 -14.04 -20.14
N GLU A 210 -6.32 -15.08 -20.95
CA GLU A 210 -5.67 -15.33 -22.24
C GLU A 210 -6.71 -15.68 -23.32
N GLY A 211 -6.38 -15.39 -24.56
CA GLY A 211 -7.20 -15.78 -25.72
C GLY A 211 -7.62 -14.60 -26.59
N HIS A 212 -7.51 -13.36 -26.08
CA HIS A 212 -7.95 -12.13 -26.77
C HIS A 212 -6.76 -11.21 -27.11
N LYS A 213 -5.59 -11.78 -27.41
CA LYS A 213 -4.34 -11.09 -27.69
C LYS A 213 -3.87 -10.17 -26.57
N GLU A 214 -4.04 -10.61 -25.34
CA GLU A 214 -3.47 -9.99 -24.16
C GLU A 214 -1.94 -9.97 -24.22
N LEU A 215 -1.32 -9.25 -23.31
CA LEU A 215 0.14 -9.23 -23.18
C LEU A 215 0.69 -10.63 -22.90
N GLN A 216 1.82 -10.93 -23.54
CA GLN A 216 2.52 -12.21 -23.33
C GLN A 216 3.12 -12.26 -21.90
N PRO A 217 3.25 -13.46 -21.27
CA PRO A 217 3.78 -13.58 -19.91
C PRO A 217 5.13 -12.90 -19.70
N ILE A 218 6.03 -12.94 -20.69
CA ILE A 218 7.34 -12.27 -20.61
C ILE A 218 7.21 -10.73 -20.49
N GLN A 219 6.16 -10.16 -21.04
CA GLN A 219 5.89 -8.73 -20.97
C GLN A 219 5.30 -8.27 -19.63
N MET A 220 4.88 -9.21 -18.79
CA MET A 220 4.33 -9.00 -17.45
C MET A 220 5.16 -9.74 -16.38
N ALA A 221 6.32 -10.29 -16.75
CA ALA A 221 7.07 -11.23 -15.93
C ALA A 221 7.39 -10.72 -14.52
N ASP A 222 7.75 -9.46 -14.38
CA ASP A 222 8.10 -8.87 -13.10
C ASP A 222 6.88 -8.76 -12.15
N PHE A 223 5.72 -8.38 -12.68
CA PHE A 223 4.47 -8.37 -11.92
C PHE A 223 4.04 -9.79 -11.55
N LEU A 224 4.04 -10.71 -12.52
CA LEU A 224 3.64 -12.12 -12.29
C LEU A 224 4.52 -12.80 -11.26
N SER A 225 5.83 -12.57 -11.29
CA SER A 225 6.77 -13.08 -10.29
C SER A 225 6.42 -12.60 -8.89
N ALA A 226 6.14 -11.31 -8.74
CA ALA A 226 5.75 -10.74 -7.44
C ALA A 226 4.39 -11.26 -6.95
N VAL A 227 3.45 -11.51 -7.85
CA VAL A 227 2.14 -12.13 -7.51
C VAL A 227 2.33 -13.56 -7.01
N GLN A 228 3.17 -14.36 -7.67
CA GLN A 228 3.41 -15.77 -7.31
C GLN A 228 4.04 -15.94 -5.92
N GLU A 229 4.71 -14.93 -5.39
CA GLU A 229 5.22 -14.97 -4.01
C GLU A 229 4.07 -15.23 -3.01
N ASN A 230 2.90 -14.60 -3.21
CA ASN A 230 1.82 -14.55 -2.24
C ASN A 230 0.54 -15.26 -2.68
N TYR A 231 0.36 -15.52 -3.98
CA TYR A 231 -0.86 -16.01 -4.60
C TYR A 231 -0.57 -17.20 -5.53
N SER A 232 -1.55 -18.05 -5.74
CA SER A 232 -1.55 -19.00 -6.86
C SER A 232 -1.95 -18.26 -8.13
N LEU A 233 -1.28 -18.52 -9.25
CA LEU A 233 -1.49 -17.81 -10.51
C LEU A 233 -1.73 -18.80 -11.62
N ASP A 234 -2.87 -18.67 -12.31
CA ASP A 234 -3.25 -19.47 -13.45
C ASP A 234 -3.56 -18.58 -14.65
N PHE A 235 -3.13 -19.01 -15.84
CA PHE A 235 -3.55 -18.41 -17.11
C PHE A 235 -4.78 -19.14 -17.63
N VAL A 236 -5.84 -18.38 -17.92
CA VAL A 236 -7.16 -18.96 -18.24
C VAL A 236 -7.65 -18.48 -19.59
N LYS A 237 -7.97 -19.46 -20.47
CA LYS A 237 -8.76 -19.23 -21.68
C LYS A 237 -10.20 -19.59 -21.40
N ILE A 238 -11.12 -18.68 -21.73
CA ILE A 238 -12.54 -18.90 -21.50
C ILE A 238 -13.14 -19.74 -22.63
N ASP A 239 -12.93 -19.36 -23.88
CA ASP A 239 -13.37 -20.08 -25.10
C ASP A 239 -14.85 -20.53 -25.02
N GLY A 240 -15.73 -19.69 -24.47
CA GLY A 240 -17.14 -20.00 -24.24
C GLY A 240 -17.43 -21.05 -23.17
N GLN A 241 -16.42 -21.49 -22.42
CA GLN A 241 -16.57 -22.53 -21.39
C GLN A 241 -17.05 -21.94 -20.07
N ILE A 242 -18.28 -22.22 -19.69
CA ILE A 242 -18.88 -21.70 -18.47
C ILE A 242 -18.12 -22.10 -17.19
N ASN A 243 -17.39 -23.24 -17.26
CA ASN A 243 -16.60 -23.74 -16.13
C ASN A 243 -15.18 -23.18 -16.11
N ALA A 244 -14.80 -22.28 -17.02
CA ALA A 244 -13.47 -21.70 -17.02
C ALA A 244 -13.14 -20.94 -15.72
N LEU A 245 -14.06 -20.09 -15.26
CA LEU A 245 -13.85 -19.22 -14.08
C LEU A 245 -14.59 -19.69 -12.82
N SER A 246 -15.58 -20.58 -12.94
CA SER A 246 -16.39 -21.03 -11.81
C SER A 246 -16.90 -22.44 -11.99
N ASP A 247 -17.12 -23.16 -10.89
CA ASP A 247 -17.69 -24.50 -10.88
C ASP A 247 -19.12 -24.49 -10.33
N LYS A 248 -19.94 -25.41 -10.85
CA LYS A 248 -21.22 -25.74 -10.25
C LYS A 248 -20.99 -26.75 -9.14
N LEU A 249 -21.45 -26.43 -7.94
CA LEU A 249 -21.40 -27.35 -6.81
C LEU A 249 -22.73 -28.08 -6.66
N GLU A 250 -22.69 -29.39 -6.40
CA GLU A 250 -23.87 -30.17 -6.11
C GLU A 250 -24.55 -29.64 -4.82
N GLY A 251 -25.88 -29.45 -4.88
CA GLY A 251 -26.66 -28.95 -3.74
C GLY A 251 -26.51 -27.46 -3.45
N PHE A 252 -25.83 -26.70 -4.30
CA PHE A 252 -25.68 -25.25 -4.17
C PHE A 252 -26.43 -24.52 -5.29
N GLU A 253 -27.22 -23.51 -4.89
CA GLU A 253 -27.85 -22.62 -5.88
C GLU A 253 -26.83 -21.60 -6.38
N GLY A 254 -26.44 -21.70 -7.64
CA GLY A 254 -25.44 -20.84 -8.29
C GLY A 254 -24.10 -21.54 -8.56
N ARG A 255 -23.07 -20.74 -8.75
CA ARG A 255 -21.72 -21.21 -9.08
C ARG A 255 -20.72 -20.65 -8.08
N LYS A 256 -19.65 -21.39 -7.80
CA LYS A 256 -18.53 -20.96 -6.96
C LYS A 256 -17.35 -20.58 -7.84
N ASN A 257 -16.81 -19.40 -7.67
CA ASN A 257 -15.63 -18.96 -8.38
C ASN A 257 -14.41 -19.81 -7.98
N LYS A 258 -13.58 -20.19 -8.96
CA LYS A 258 -12.29 -20.85 -8.78
C LYS A 258 -11.23 -19.85 -8.32
N TYR A 259 -11.36 -18.62 -8.77
CA TYR A 259 -10.42 -17.53 -8.56
C TYR A 259 -11.04 -16.43 -7.74
N SER A 260 -10.22 -15.75 -6.94
CA SER A 260 -10.64 -14.57 -6.19
C SER A 260 -10.61 -13.31 -7.04
N VAL A 261 -9.60 -13.19 -7.91
CA VAL A 261 -9.41 -12.05 -8.81
C VAL A 261 -9.12 -12.55 -10.22
N LEU A 262 -9.71 -11.89 -11.20
CA LEU A 262 -9.42 -12.01 -12.63
C LEU A 262 -8.68 -10.76 -13.10
N VAL A 263 -7.49 -10.93 -13.68
CA VAL A 263 -6.71 -9.85 -14.30
C VAL A 263 -6.88 -9.94 -15.81
N ILE A 264 -7.31 -8.84 -16.42
CA ILE A 264 -7.49 -8.71 -17.87
C ILE A 264 -6.49 -7.64 -18.35
N ALA A 265 -5.39 -8.11 -18.96
CA ALA A 265 -4.23 -7.29 -19.27
C ALA A 265 -4.13 -6.98 -20.77
N LYS A 266 -4.61 -5.82 -21.18
CA LYS A 266 -4.52 -5.29 -22.55
C LYS A 266 -5.11 -6.23 -23.61
N PRO A 267 -6.42 -6.56 -23.58
CA PRO A 267 -7.05 -7.31 -24.65
C PRO A 267 -7.04 -6.48 -25.93
N ASP A 268 -6.37 -6.99 -27.00
CA ASP A 268 -6.25 -6.29 -28.29
C ASP A 268 -7.13 -6.89 -29.40
N SER A 269 -7.85 -7.96 -29.11
CA SER A 269 -8.92 -8.48 -29.96
C SER A 269 -10.27 -8.44 -29.24
N VAL A 270 -11.33 -8.64 -30.00
CA VAL A 270 -12.70 -8.66 -29.48
C VAL A 270 -12.88 -9.80 -28.51
N ILE A 271 -13.35 -9.52 -27.30
CA ILE A 271 -13.89 -10.51 -26.37
C ILE A 271 -15.32 -10.79 -26.80
N ASP A 272 -15.62 -12.01 -27.19
CA ASP A 272 -16.94 -12.36 -27.72
C ASP A 272 -18.03 -12.31 -26.63
N ASP A 273 -19.30 -12.34 -27.06
CA ASP A 273 -20.43 -12.19 -26.15
C ASP A 273 -20.50 -13.31 -25.09
N LYS A 274 -20.09 -14.54 -25.44
CA LYS A 274 -20.12 -15.66 -24.50
C LYS A 274 -19.09 -15.47 -23.40
N ASP A 275 -17.86 -15.11 -23.78
CA ASP A 275 -16.79 -14.87 -22.84
C ASP A 275 -17.09 -13.66 -21.94
N ARG A 276 -17.67 -12.60 -22.51
CA ARG A 276 -18.13 -11.43 -21.73
C ARG A 276 -19.22 -11.79 -20.71
N VAL A 277 -20.17 -12.66 -21.06
CA VAL A 277 -21.20 -13.17 -20.13
C VAL A 277 -20.55 -14.01 -19.01
N ILE A 278 -19.56 -14.82 -19.32
CA ILE A 278 -18.85 -15.63 -18.32
C ILE A 278 -18.07 -14.74 -17.35
N ILE A 279 -17.41 -13.70 -17.87
CA ILE A 279 -16.73 -12.68 -17.06
C ILE A 279 -17.73 -11.92 -16.18
N ASP A 280 -18.89 -11.54 -16.73
CA ASP A 280 -19.98 -10.91 -15.98
C ASP A 280 -20.44 -11.82 -14.82
N GLN A 281 -20.72 -13.09 -15.11
CA GLN A 281 -21.19 -14.03 -14.09
C GLN A 281 -20.11 -14.37 -13.05
N PHE A 282 -18.83 -14.29 -13.40
CA PHE A 282 -17.74 -14.35 -12.43
C PHE A 282 -17.85 -13.19 -11.42
N LEU A 283 -18.08 -11.95 -11.89
CA LEU A 283 -18.31 -10.79 -11.04
C LEU A 283 -19.60 -10.97 -10.21
N MET A 284 -20.70 -11.45 -10.83
CA MET A 284 -21.99 -11.66 -10.16
C MET A 284 -21.88 -12.69 -9.04
N ASN A 285 -20.98 -13.66 -9.14
CA ASN A 285 -20.69 -14.63 -8.10
C ASN A 285 -19.67 -14.14 -7.03
N GLY A 286 -19.39 -12.83 -7.00
CA GLY A 286 -18.52 -12.20 -6.01
C GLY A 286 -17.04 -12.24 -6.38
N GLY A 287 -16.67 -12.64 -7.58
CA GLY A 287 -15.34 -12.48 -8.13
C GLY A 287 -14.97 -11.01 -8.26
N LYS A 288 -13.68 -10.70 -8.27
CA LYS A 288 -13.17 -9.34 -8.38
C LYS A 288 -12.35 -9.22 -9.66
N ILE A 289 -12.40 -8.07 -10.33
CA ILE A 289 -11.78 -7.92 -11.65
C ILE A 289 -10.83 -6.71 -11.66
N MET A 290 -9.66 -6.90 -12.23
CA MET A 290 -8.73 -5.83 -12.56
C MET A 290 -8.64 -5.68 -14.08
N TRP A 291 -9.30 -4.63 -14.60
CA TRP A 291 -9.33 -4.28 -16.02
C TRP A 291 -8.19 -3.32 -16.34
N LEU A 292 -7.26 -3.74 -17.18
CA LEU A 292 -6.19 -2.91 -17.75
C LEU A 292 -6.42 -2.84 -19.25
N VAL A 293 -7.05 -1.78 -19.72
CA VAL A 293 -7.63 -1.74 -21.08
C VAL A 293 -7.14 -0.51 -21.82
N ASP A 294 -6.73 -0.70 -23.08
CA ASP A 294 -6.45 0.38 -24.02
C ASP A 294 -7.68 0.66 -24.90
N PRO A 295 -8.38 1.77 -24.65
CA PRO A 295 -9.47 2.21 -25.56
C PRO A 295 -8.98 2.65 -26.93
N VAL A 296 -7.69 2.87 -27.08
CA VAL A 296 -7.07 3.40 -28.30
C VAL A 296 -5.93 2.50 -28.75
N LYS A 297 -5.92 2.13 -30.02
CA LYS A 297 -4.81 1.42 -30.66
C LYS A 297 -3.74 2.41 -31.07
N THR A 298 -2.61 2.35 -30.41
CA THR A 298 -1.37 3.05 -30.78
C THR A 298 -0.19 2.39 -30.07
N ASP A 299 0.99 2.53 -30.64
CA ASP A 299 2.22 2.08 -30.00
C ASP A 299 3.40 2.99 -30.38
N LEU A 300 4.43 2.98 -29.54
CA LEU A 300 5.64 3.75 -29.73
C LEU A 300 6.51 3.20 -30.88
N ASP A 301 6.47 1.90 -31.16
CA ASP A 301 7.33 1.29 -32.17
C ASP A 301 6.96 1.75 -33.59
N SER A 302 5.68 2.05 -33.83
CA SER A 302 5.23 2.67 -35.08
C SER A 302 5.90 4.02 -35.35
N LEU A 303 6.23 4.79 -34.30
CA LEU A 303 6.88 6.10 -34.44
C LEU A 303 8.40 6.01 -34.68
N ARG A 304 9.02 4.86 -34.43
CA ARG A 304 10.46 4.66 -34.71
C ARG A 304 10.78 4.61 -36.20
N THR A 305 9.83 4.14 -36.99
CA THR A 305 9.97 4.00 -38.45
C THR A 305 9.29 5.13 -39.21
N LYS A 306 8.23 5.70 -38.62
CA LYS A 306 7.46 6.81 -39.20
C LYS A 306 7.39 7.92 -38.15
N GLN A 307 7.63 9.17 -38.57
CA GLN A 307 7.57 10.32 -37.65
C GLN A 307 6.13 10.58 -37.13
N GLU A 308 5.14 9.99 -37.76
CA GLU A 308 3.72 10.07 -37.35
C GLU A 308 3.03 8.74 -37.52
N THR A 309 2.02 8.50 -36.67
CA THR A 309 1.07 7.38 -36.75
C THR A 309 -0.33 7.86 -36.41
N MET A 310 -1.35 7.05 -36.79
CA MET A 310 -2.74 7.36 -36.46
C MET A 310 -3.19 6.50 -35.29
N ALA A 311 -3.62 7.16 -34.24
CA ALA A 311 -4.31 6.49 -33.13
C ALA A 311 -5.80 6.34 -33.45
N SER A 312 -6.31 5.14 -33.35
CA SER A 312 -7.71 4.79 -33.63
C SER A 312 -8.36 4.06 -32.45
N SER A 313 -9.69 4.04 -32.43
CA SER A 313 -10.42 3.28 -31.40
C SER A 313 -10.08 1.79 -31.43
N ASN A 314 -9.95 1.19 -30.25
CA ASN A 314 -9.80 -0.23 -30.08
C ASN A 314 -11.16 -0.88 -29.79
N GLU A 315 -11.72 -1.60 -30.74
CA GLU A 315 -13.04 -2.22 -30.61
C GLU A 315 -12.92 -3.63 -30.01
N ASN A 316 -12.60 -3.73 -28.71
CA ASN A 316 -12.43 -5.00 -28.01
C ASN A 316 -13.71 -5.54 -27.31
N GLY A 317 -14.83 -4.84 -27.43
CA GLY A 317 -16.14 -5.30 -26.98
C GLY A 317 -16.45 -5.03 -25.48
N VAL A 318 -15.54 -4.42 -24.71
CA VAL A 318 -15.75 -4.25 -23.24
C VAL A 318 -16.45 -2.95 -22.85
N TYR A 319 -16.66 -2.02 -23.78
CA TYR A 319 -17.14 -0.66 -23.45
C TYR A 319 -18.55 -0.65 -22.89
N GLU A 320 -19.48 -1.36 -23.53
CA GLU A 320 -20.88 -1.45 -23.11
C GLU A 320 -20.99 -2.15 -21.75
N GLN A 321 -20.20 -3.20 -21.54
CA GLN A 321 -20.17 -3.95 -20.28
C GLN A 321 -19.69 -3.05 -19.13
N LEU A 322 -18.60 -2.32 -19.31
CA LEU A 322 -18.07 -1.40 -18.30
C LEU A 322 -19.01 -0.20 -18.07
N PHE A 323 -19.67 0.28 -19.12
CA PHE A 323 -20.67 1.34 -19.01
C PHE A 323 -21.86 0.91 -18.14
N GLU A 324 -22.37 -0.31 -18.32
CA GLU A 324 -23.42 -0.88 -17.47
C GLU A 324 -22.99 -1.03 -16.00
N TYR A 325 -21.74 -1.29 -15.74
CA TYR A 325 -21.20 -1.28 -14.37
C TYR A 325 -21.02 0.14 -13.81
N GLY A 326 -21.07 1.18 -14.67
CA GLY A 326 -21.07 2.57 -14.26
C GLY A 326 -19.75 3.32 -14.48
N VAL A 327 -18.89 2.84 -15.37
CA VAL A 327 -17.70 3.55 -15.84
C VAL A 327 -17.68 3.60 -17.36
N ARG A 328 -17.44 4.79 -17.91
CA ARG A 328 -17.23 4.98 -19.35
C ARG A 328 -15.76 5.11 -19.65
N LEU A 329 -15.24 4.23 -20.51
CA LEU A 329 -13.94 4.36 -21.13
C LEU A 329 -14.03 5.34 -22.30
N ASN A 330 -13.26 6.42 -22.26
CA ASN A 330 -13.25 7.40 -23.35
C ASN A 330 -12.24 6.98 -24.42
N ARG A 331 -12.62 7.12 -25.69
CA ARG A 331 -11.74 6.83 -26.84
C ARG A 331 -10.88 8.04 -27.13
N ASN A 332 -9.96 8.35 -26.24
CA ASN A 332 -9.05 9.49 -26.30
C ASN A 332 -7.66 9.14 -25.79
N ILE A 333 -6.71 10.01 -26.03
CA ILE A 333 -5.37 9.95 -25.43
C ILE A 333 -5.20 11.18 -24.55
N VAL A 334 -4.83 10.94 -23.30
CA VAL A 334 -4.51 12.01 -22.35
C VAL A 334 -3.03 12.36 -22.49
N ILE A 335 -2.76 13.62 -22.85
CA ILE A 335 -1.42 14.20 -22.80
C ILE A 335 -1.28 15.05 -21.55
N ASP A 336 -0.12 15.04 -20.91
CA ASP A 336 0.13 15.77 -19.67
C ASP A 336 1.48 16.48 -19.74
N PHE A 337 1.55 17.70 -19.20
CA PHE A 337 2.80 18.43 -19.08
C PHE A 337 3.78 17.73 -18.12
N GLN A 338 3.24 17.07 -17.09
CA GLN A 338 4.00 16.17 -16.23
C GLN A 338 4.14 14.81 -16.93
N ALA A 339 5.26 14.60 -17.61
CA ALA A 339 5.48 13.44 -18.46
C ALA A 339 6.88 12.84 -18.30
N ALA A 340 6.98 11.55 -18.58
CA ALA A 340 8.24 10.84 -18.60
C ALA A 340 9.12 11.33 -19.78
N PRO A 341 10.45 11.29 -19.63
CA PRO A 341 11.36 11.70 -20.70
C PRO A 341 11.43 10.66 -21.84
N ILE A 342 11.71 11.15 -23.04
CA ILE A 342 12.10 10.35 -24.20
C ILE A 342 13.36 10.92 -24.83
N ALA A 343 14.23 10.06 -25.34
CA ALA A 343 15.46 10.49 -26.01
C ALA A 343 15.26 10.61 -27.52
N PHE A 344 15.68 11.74 -28.06
CA PHE A 344 15.82 11.96 -29.51
C PHE A 344 17.26 12.27 -29.90
N ASP A 345 17.65 11.83 -31.08
CA ASP A 345 18.90 12.20 -31.71
C ASP A 345 18.74 13.62 -32.30
N ALA A 346 19.35 14.61 -31.66
CA ALA A 346 19.32 16.01 -32.09
C ALA A 346 20.30 16.32 -33.23
N GLY A 347 21.01 15.30 -33.73
CA GLY A 347 21.96 15.41 -34.84
C GLY A 347 23.41 15.26 -34.40
N PRO A 348 24.37 15.40 -35.33
CA PRO A 348 25.78 15.21 -35.03
C PRO A 348 26.36 16.39 -34.23
N LYS A 349 27.01 16.09 -33.10
CA LYS A 349 27.82 17.04 -32.33
C LYS A 349 29.28 16.60 -32.36
N GLY A 350 30.01 17.10 -33.38
CA GLY A 350 31.34 16.61 -33.69
C GLY A 350 31.32 15.16 -34.21
N ASN A 351 32.07 14.24 -33.57
CA ASN A 351 32.11 12.81 -33.92
C ASN A 351 31.10 11.94 -33.14
N GLN A 352 30.22 12.54 -32.29
CA GLN A 352 29.24 11.84 -31.48
C GLN A 352 27.81 12.28 -31.85
N ARG A 353 26.84 11.41 -31.60
CA ARG A 353 25.43 11.76 -31.71
C ARG A 353 25.03 12.56 -30.47
N ASP A 354 24.29 13.66 -30.66
CA ASP A 354 23.75 14.48 -29.58
C ASP A 354 22.37 13.93 -29.18
N ILE A 355 22.35 13.07 -28.18
CA ILE A 355 21.10 12.51 -27.66
C ILE A 355 20.57 13.43 -26.56
N GLN A 356 19.41 14.03 -26.79
CA GLN A 356 18.76 14.93 -25.86
C GLN A 356 17.46 14.31 -25.32
N LEU A 357 17.16 14.59 -24.05
CA LEU A 357 15.92 14.16 -23.39
C LEU A 357 14.86 15.25 -23.50
N PHE A 358 13.68 14.86 -23.90
CA PHE A 358 12.50 15.73 -24.01
C PHE A 358 11.34 15.12 -23.23
N ASN A 359 10.42 15.94 -22.74
CA ASN A 359 9.19 15.45 -22.13
C ASN A 359 8.31 14.78 -23.19
N TRP A 360 7.97 13.51 -22.96
CA TRP A 360 7.08 12.75 -23.84
C TRP A 360 5.64 12.85 -23.32
N TYR A 361 4.92 13.90 -23.73
CA TYR A 361 3.60 14.22 -23.17
C TYR A 361 2.55 13.13 -23.35
N TYR A 362 2.77 12.12 -24.20
CA TYR A 362 1.95 10.91 -24.29
C TYR A 362 2.25 9.88 -23.19
N ALA A 363 3.24 10.13 -22.34
CA ALA A 363 3.55 9.29 -21.18
C ALA A 363 3.38 10.08 -19.88
N PRO A 364 2.13 10.31 -19.44
CA PRO A 364 1.84 11.02 -18.19
C PRO A 364 2.52 10.38 -16.98
N LEU A 365 3.09 11.21 -16.10
CA LEU A 365 3.54 10.82 -14.77
C LEU A 365 2.48 11.26 -13.76
N ILE A 366 1.88 10.27 -13.10
CA ILE A 366 0.80 10.53 -12.15
C ILE A 366 1.37 10.60 -10.76
N PHE A 367 1.36 11.79 -10.19
CA PHE A 367 1.66 12.04 -8.79
C PHE A 367 0.36 11.92 -8.01
N THR A 368 0.25 10.94 -7.14
CA THR A 368 -0.96 10.71 -6.35
C THR A 368 -1.17 11.86 -5.37
N GLN A 369 -2.13 12.74 -5.66
CA GLN A 369 -2.41 13.93 -4.86
C GLN A 369 -3.17 13.58 -3.58
N ASP A 370 -4.15 12.70 -3.66
CA ASP A 370 -4.86 12.15 -2.51
C ASP A 370 -4.15 10.88 -2.04
N ARG A 371 -3.24 11.07 -1.10
CA ARG A 371 -2.47 9.98 -0.48
C ARG A 371 -3.22 9.23 0.61
N THR A 372 -4.52 9.48 0.77
CA THR A 372 -5.33 8.88 1.83
C THR A 372 -5.83 7.48 1.47
N HIS A 373 -6.04 7.22 0.17
CA HIS A 373 -6.49 5.89 -0.25
C HIS A 373 -5.34 4.87 -0.22
N PRO A 374 -5.53 3.69 0.39
CA PRO A 374 -4.46 2.71 0.62
C PRO A 374 -3.73 2.26 -0.66
N ILE A 375 -4.42 2.18 -1.79
CA ILE A 375 -3.84 1.75 -3.08
C ILE A 375 -2.78 2.73 -3.56
N VAL A 376 -3.00 4.04 -3.36
CA VAL A 376 -2.15 5.11 -3.91
C VAL A 376 -1.35 5.85 -2.85
N SER A 377 -1.47 5.45 -1.58
CA SER A 377 -0.68 6.06 -0.51
C SER A 377 0.80 5.69 -0.65
N HIS A 378 1.69 6.66 -0.46
CA HIS A 378 3.15 6.50 -0.45
C HIS A 378 3.75 5.95 -1.75
N LEU A 379 3.10 6.18 -2.89
CA LEU A 379 3.66 5.83 -4.20
C LEU A 379 4.51 6.97 -4.73
N ASP A 380 5.64 6.62 -5.32
CA ASP A 380 6.36 7.43 -6.29
C ASP A 380 5.51 7.57 -7.57
N PRO A 381 5.88 8.44 -8.53
CA PRO A 381 5.05 8.64 -9.72
C PRO A 381 4.76 7.34 -10.46
N VAL A 382 3.49 7.16 -10.84
CA VAL A 382 3.07 6.06 -11.73
C VAL A 382 3.14 6.55 -13.18
N LYS A 383 3.89 5.84 -14.02
CA LYS A 383 4.01 6.14 -15.45
C LYS A 383 2.90 5.44 -16.24
N LEU A 384 2.16 6.19 -17.02
CA LEU A 384 1.24 5.68 -18.03
C LEU A 384 1.78 5.94 -19.44
N GLU A 385 1.25 5.24 -20.46
CA GLU A 385 1.65 5.43 -21.85
C GLU A 385 0.44 5.35 -22.78
N PHE A 386 0.16 6.44 -23.53
CA PHE A 386 -1.01 6.61 -24.38
C PHE A 386 -2.35 6.36 -23.65
N ALA A 387 -2.39 6.65 -22.36
CA ALA A 387 -3.52 6.39 -21.49
C ALA A 387 -4.78 7.15 -21.92
N SER A 388 -5.93 6.55 -21.69
CA SER A 388 -7.26 7.11 -21.94
C SER A 388 -7.95 7.53 -20.64
N SER A 389 -8.84 8.50 -20.72
CA SER A 389 -9.62 8.93 -19.57
C SER A 389 -10.84 8.07 -19.31
N LEU A 390 -11.27 8.06 -18.06
CA LEU A 390 -12.46 7.40 -17.55
C LEU A 390 -13.46 8.43 -17.05
N ASP A 391 -14.76 8.20 -17.28
CA ASP A 391 -15.83 8.99 -16.66
C ASP A 391 -16.67 8.11 -15.72
N SER A 392 -17.03 8.67 -14.58
CA SER A 392 -18.01 8.07 -13.68
C SER A 392 -19.42 8.26 -14.24
N VAL A 393 -20.11 7.17 -14.51
CA VAL A 393 -21.51 7.18 -14.99
C VAL A 393 -22.44 6.93 -13.81
N ASN A 394 -23.30 7.88 -13.50
CA ASN A 394 -24.31 7.69 -12.46
C ASN A 394 -25.48 6.87 -13.02
N ASN A 395 -25.51 5.58 -12.71
CA ASN A 395 -26.57 4.67 -13.11
C ASN A 395 -27.56 4.34 -11.97
N GLY A 396 -27.55 5.13 -10.88
CA GLY A 396 -28.49 4.98 -9.74
C GLY A 396 -28.32 3.70 -8.91
N LYS A 397 -27.24 2.92 -9.13
CA LYS A 397 -27.08 1.55 -8.58
C LYS A 397 -26.27 1.49 -7.28
N GLY A 398 -25.98 2.63 -6.64
CA GLY A 398 -25.32 2.68 -5.32
C GLY A 398 -23.86 2.18 -5.31
N ILE A 399 -23.19 2.12 -6.46
CA ILE A 399 -21.80 1.73 -6.58
C ILE A 399 -20.90 2.91 -6.19
N LYS A 400 -20.06 2.70 -5.19
CA LYS A 400 -19.05 3.68 -4.78
C LYS A 400 -17.93 3.67 -5.81
N LYS A 401 -17.51 4.86 -6.26
CA LYS A 401 -16.47 5.07 -7.27
C LYS A 401 -15.40 5.98 -6.71
N THR A 402 -14.17 5.49 -6.68
CA THR A 402 -13.03 6.21 -6.12
C THR A 402 -11.96 6.37 -7.20
N PRO A 403 -11.66 7.60 -7.65
CA PRO A 403 -10.55 7.85 -8.56
C PRO A 403 -9.22 7.46 -7.89
N LEU A 404 -8.40 6.69 -8.59
CA LEU A 404 -7.09 6.25 -8.11
C LEU A 404 -5.95 7.04 -8.76
N LEU A 405 -5.93 7.09 -10.09
CA LEU A 405 -4.95 7.84 -10.86
C LEU A 405 -5.65 8.98 -11.59
N VAL A 406 -5.18 10.20 -11.38
CA VAL A 406 -5.72 11.41 -12.00
C VAL A 406 -4.57 12.23 -12.56
N SER A 407 -4.68 12.66 -13.82
CA SER A 407 -3.69 13.50 -14.47
C SER A 407 -3.55 14.88 -13.81
N SER A 408 -2.50 15.62 -14.14
CA SER A 408 -2.34 16.99 -13.64
C SER A 408 -3.40 17.94 -14.21
N ALA A 409 -3.51 19.13 -13.62
CA ALA A 409 -4.35 20.19 -14.16
C ALA A 409 -3.84 20.73 -15.51
N LEU A 410 -2.57 20.44 -15.86
CA LEU A 410 -1.95 20.79 -17.14
C LEU A 410 -2.01 19.59 -18.10
N SER A 411 -3.16 18.96 -18.21
CA SER A 411 -3.41 17.83 -19.10
C SER A 411 -4.55 18.12 -20.09
N ARG A 412 -4.54 17.39 -21.18
CA ARG A 412 -5.57 17.48 -22.24
C ARG A 412 -5.91 16.09 -22.76
N ALA A 413 -7.16 15.88 -23.10
CA ALA A 413 -7.63 14.68 -23.77
C ALA A 413 -7.89 14.95 -25.26
N TRP A 414 -7.27 14.14 -26.13
CA TRP A 414 -7.45 14.19 -27.57
C TRP A 414 -8.27 13.01 -28.04
N ASN A 415 -9.45 13.30 -28.58
CA ASN A 415 -10.36 12.25 -29.06
C ASN A 415 -9.82 11.59 -30.33
N THR A 416 -10.02 10.28 -30.46
CA THR A 416 -9.71 9.52 -31.67
C THR A 416 -10.73 9.77 -32.79
N PRO A 417 -10.32 9.67 -34.07
CA PRO A 417 -8.96 9.41 -34.56
C PRO A 417 -8.05 10.63 -34.41
N VAL A 418 -6.81 10.43 -33.94
CA VAL A 418 -5.84 11.51 -33.74
C VAL A 418 -4.46 11.11 -34.24
N ARG A 419 -3.73 12.07 -34.82
CA ARG A 419 -2.33 11.87 -35.22
C ARG A 419 -1.40 11.96 -34.02
N ILE A 420 -0.61 10.93 -33.85
CA ILE A 420 0.48 10.88 -32.90
C ILE A 420 1.77 11.18 -33.68
N ASN A 421 2.55 12.14 -33.22
CA ASN A 421 3.80 12.52 -33.87
C ASN A 421 4.87 12.91 -32.85
N THR A 422 6.13 12.88 -33.29
CA THR A 422 7.29 13.23 -32.46
C THR A 422 7.40 14.73 -32.18
N SER A 423 6.73 15.59 -32.96
CA SER A 423 6.75 17.04 -32.78
C SER A 423 6.03 17.50 -31.51
N ILE A 424 5.31 16.63 -30.83
CA ILE A 424 4.65 16.94 -29.57
C ILE A 424 5.62 17.48 -28.52
N VAL A 425 6.88 17.06 -28.54
CA VAL A 425 7.92 17.53 -27.61
C VAL A 425 8.23 19.02 -27.72
N SER A 426 7.80 19.68 -28.82
CA SER A 426 7.93 21.12 -29.02
C SER A 426 6.81 21.94 -28.36
N LEU A 427 5.78 21.31 -27.79
CA LEU A 427 4.74 22.03 -27.07
C LEU A 427 5.32 22.66 -25.80
N ASP A 428 4.94 23.91 -25.57
CA ASP A 428 5.35 24.66 -24.39
C ASP A 428 4.30 24.59 -23.27
N GLN A 429 4.67 25.04 -22.09
CA GLN A 429 3.77 25.09 -20.92
C GLN A 429 2.52 25.93 -21.20
N LYS A 430 2.63 27.00 -22.00
CA LYS A 430 1.50 27.90 -22.32
C LYS A 430 0.40 27.17 -23.07
N TYR A 431 0.76 26.17 -23.90
CA TYR A 431 -0.22 25.32 -24.58
C TYR A 431 -1.14 24.60 -23.59
N PHE A 432 -0.58 24.07 -22.49
CA PHE A 432 -1.34 23.38 -21.46
C PHE A 432 -2.06 24.35 -20.53
N GLU A 433 -1.45 25.51 -20.20
CA GLU A 433 -2.07 26.54 -19.34
C GLU A 433 -3.29 27.18 -19.97
N ALA A 434 -3.31 27.35 -21.29
CA ALA A 434 -4.44 27.95 -22.01
C ALA A 434 -5.75 27.17 -21.86
N ASN A 435 -5.68 25.88 -21.49
CA ASN A 435 -6.84 25.00 -21.32
C ASN A 435 -6.63 24.06 -20.13
N LYS A 436 -6.48 24.65 -18.93
CA LYS A 436 -6.40 23.89 -17.68
C LYS A 436 -7.65 23.03 -17.49
N SER A 437 -7.46 21.78 -17.09
CA SER A 437 -8.52 20.85 -16.71
C SER A 437 -8.54 20.66 -15.19
N ASN A 438 -9.59 19.98 -14.70
CA ASN A 438 -9.60 19.48 -13.31
C ASN A 438 -8.84 18.16 -13.15
N GLY A 439 -8.03 17.78 -14.15
CA GLY A 439 -7.45 16.46 -14.28
C GLY A 439 -8.40 15.44 -14.93
N HIS A 440 -7.82 14.42 -15.54
CA HIS A 440 -8.55 13.31 -16.17
C HIS A 440 -8.35 12.06 -15.33
N ILE A 441 -9.42 11.37 -14.98
CA ILE A 441 -9.34 10.09 -14.26
C ILE A 441 -8.83 9.04 -15.25
N MET A 442 -7.78 8.31 -14.88
CA MET A 442 -7.17 7.25 -15.71
C MET A 442 -7.19 5.88 -15.03
N ALA A 443 -7.46 5.85 -13.71
CA ALA A 443 -7.76 4.62 -12.98
C ALA A 443 -8.85 4.87 -11.93
N MET A 444 -9.77 3.90 -11.77
CA MET A 444 -10.91 4.00 -10.86
C MET A 444 -11.16 2.68 -10.15
N LEU A 445 -11.36 2.75 -8.85
CA LEU A 445 -11.89 1.66 -8.02
C LEU A 445 -13.41 1.80 -7.95
N MET A 446 -14.11 0.68 -8.13
CA MET A 446 -15.56 0.58 -8.03
C MET A 446 -15.94 -0.49 -7.02
N GLU A 447 -16.78 -0.16 -6.05
CA GLU A 447 -17.18 -1.04 -4.94
C GLU A 447 -18.70 -1.04 -4.78
N GLY A 448 -19.28 -2.20 -4.57
CA GLY A 448 -20.72 -2.34 -4.34
C GLY A 448 -21.33 -3.60 -4.94
N SER A 449 -22.65 -3.59 -5.10
CA SER A 449 -23.38 -4.68 -5.74
C SER A 449 -23.69 -4.32 -7.18
N PHE A 450 -22.99 -4.96 -8.11
CA PHE A 450 -23.10 -4.68 -9.54
C PHE A 450 -24.31 -5.39 -10.16
N PRO A 451 -25.03 -4.75 -11.07
CA PRO A 451 -26.00 -5.44 -11.91
C PRO A 451 -25.27 -6.20 -13.00
N SER A 452 -25.83 -7.31 -13.48
CA SER A 452 -25.35 -7.97 -14.68
C SER A 452 -25.54 -7.05 -15.90
N ALA A 453 -24.48 -6.89 -16.68
CA ALA A 453 -24.52 -6.11 -17.93
C ALA A 453 -25.35 -6.76 -19.03
N PHE A 454 -25.70 -8.05 -18.89
CA PHE A 454 -26.40 -8.84 -19.92
C PHE A 454 -27.84 -9.22 -19.54
N PHE A 455 -28.35 -8.70 -18.41
CA PHE A 455 -29.70 -9.10 -17.95
C PHE A 455 -30.77 -8.90 -18.99
N ASP A 456 -30.79 -7.77 -19.68
CA ASP A 456 -31.82 -7.47 -20.67
C ASP A 456 -31.55 -8.13 -22.04
N ALA A 457 -30.29 -8.45 -22.34
CA ALA A 457 -29.86 -9.02 -23.62
C ALA A 457 -30.01 -10.56 -23.69
N LEU A 458 -29.97 -11.26 -22.54
CA LEU A 458 -30.01 -12.72 -22.53
C LEU A 458 -31.44 -13.29 -22.64
N PRO A 459 -31.62 -14.38 -23.43
CA PRO A 459 -32.88 -15.13 -23.49
C PRO A 459 -33.28 -15.70 -22.11
N GLN A 460 -34.60 -15.79 -21.86
CA GLN A 460 -35.14 -16.34 -20.62
C GLN A 460 -34.68 -17.79 -20.36
N ALA A 461 -34.50 -18.59 -21.40
CA ALA A 461 -34.01 -19.96 -21.30
C ALA A 461 -32.63 -20.05 -20.67
N ILE A 462 -31.72 -19.11 -20.98
CA ILE A 462 -30.38 -19.04 -20.38
C ILE A 462 -30.45 -18.59 -18.92
N LYS A 463 -31.32 -17.59 -18.63
CA LYS A 463 -31.51 -17.04 -17.28
C LYS A 463 -32.08 -18.07 -16.30
N SER A 464 -32.94 -18.98 -16.78
CA SER A 464 -33.60 -20.00 -15.97
C SER A 464 -32.89 -21.36 -15.96
N ASP A 465 -31.80 -21.51 -16.69
CA ASP A 465 -31.03 -22.79 -16.72
C ASP A 465 -30.25 -22.99 -15.40
N PRO A 466 -30.59 -24.02 -14.61
CA PRO A 466 -29.88 -24.31 -13.35
C PRO A 466 -28.39 -24.64 -13.54
N ASN A 467 -27.98 -25.07 -14.74
CA ASN A 467 -26.59 -25.39 -15.03
C ASN A 467 -25.75 -24.12 -15.23
N ILE A 468 -26.39 -23.09 -15.75
CA ILE A 468 -25.76 -21.76 -15.91
C ILE A 468 -25.71 -21.06 -14.56
N GLY A 469 -26.77 -21.18 -13.73
CA GLY A 469 -26.83 -20.53 -12.41
C GLY A 469 -26.71 -19.02 -12.51
N TYR A 470 -27.43 -18.43 -13.49
CA TYR A 470 -27.33 -16.99 -13.79
C TYR A 470 -27.78 -16.12 -12.62
N LYS A 471 -26.97 -15.10 -12.29
CA LYS A 471 -27.29 -14.08 -11.30
C LYS A 471 -27.50 -12.72 -11.94
N LYS A 472 -28.59 -12.06 -11.56
CA LYS A 472 -28.95 -10.71 -12.02
C LYS A 472 -28.10 -9.61 -11.36
N GLN A 473 -27.65 -9.84 -10.14
CA GLN A 473 -26.93 -8.87 -9.32
C GLN A 473 -25.88 -9.58 -8.48
N SER A 474 -24.74 -8.94 -8.31
CA SER A 474 -23.67 -9.47 -7.48
C SER A 474 -23.95 -9.31 -5.98
N SER A 475 -23.36 -10.18 -5.16
CA SER A 475 -23.01 -9.80 -3.78
C SER A 475 -22.07 -8.59 -3.81
N PRO A 476 -21.91 -7.85 -2.69
CA PRO A 476 -20.93 -6.78 -2.62
C PRO A 476 -19.55 -7.28 -3.06
N THR A 477 -19.00 -6.64 -4.08
CA THR A 477 -17.69 -6.97 -4.66
C THR A 477 -17.01 -5.70 -5.17
N ALA A 478 -15.82 -5.82 -5.77
CA ALA A 478 -15.06 -4.70 -6.25
C ALA A 478 -14.42 -4.97 -7.61
N MET A 479 -14.19 -3.91 -8.38
CA MET A 479 -13.34 -3.94 -9.56
C MET A 479 -12.49 -2.70 -9.67
N ILE A 480 -11.35 -2.82 -10.34
CA ILE A 480 -10.49 -1.70 -10.70
C ILE A 480 -10.41 -1.63 -12.22
N VAL A 481 -10.58 -0.43 -12.75
CA VAL A 481 -10.48 -0.16 -14.19
C VAL A 481 -9.39 0.86 -14.42
N VAL A 482 -8.44 0.54 -15.30
CA VAL A 482 -7.35 1.40 -15.73
C VAL A 482 -7.45 1.60 -17.23
N GLY A 483 -7.42 2.86 -17.68
CA GLY A 483 -7.49 3.25 -19.10
C GLY A 483 -6.12 3.20 -19.80
N ASP A 484 -5.27 2.26 -19.38
CA ASP A 484 -3.94 1.99 -19.92
C ASP A 484 -3.61 0.51 -19.71
N GLY A 485 -3.55 -0.25 -20.80
CA GLY A 485 -3.20 -1.66 -20.75
C GLY A 485 -1.70 -1.90 -20.65
N ASP A 486 -0.88 -0.92 -21.00
CA ASP A 486 0.57 -1.02 -20.92
C ASP A 486 1.13 -0.73 -19.52
N ILE A 487 0.31 -0.29 -18.56
CA ILE A 487 0.72 -0.02 -17.17
C ILE A 487 1.42 -1.23 -16.50
N ILE A 488 1.04 -2.45 -16.88
CA ILE A 488 1.60 -3.73 -16.38
C ILE A 488 2.81 -4.22 -17.20
N ARG A 489 3.11 -3.55 -18.32
CA ARG A 489 4.10 -4.00 -19.28
C ARG A 489 5.52 -3.65 -18.84
N ASN A 490 6.32 -4.66 -18.53
CA ASN A 490 7.75 -4.48 -18.29
C ASN A 490 8.55 -4.40 -19.61
N GLY A 491 9.65 -3.64 -19.59
CA GLY A 491 10.62 -3.66 -20.68
C GLY A 491 11.33 -5.00 -20.78
N VAL A 492 11.95 -5.24 -21.93
CA VAL A 492 12.81 -6.43 -22.13
C VAL A 492 14.16 -5.99 -22.71
N MET A 493 15.21 -6.72 -22.36
CA MET A 493 16.55 -6.58 -22.93
C MET A 493 16.94 -7.86 -23.67
N PRO A 494 17.66 -7.78 -24.80
CA PRO A 494 18.25 -8.94 -25.45
C PRO A 494 19.22 -9.66 -24.49
N ALA A 495 19.13 -10.98 -24.42
CA ALA A 495 20.02 -11.85 -23.67
C ALA A 495 20.75 -12.81 -24.66
N GLN A 496 21.66 -13.66 -24.15
CA GLN A 496 22.35 -14.65 -25.01
C GLN A 496 21.35 -15.65 -25.61
N GLU A 497 20.30 -16.01 -24.83
CA GLU A 497 19.18 -16.78 -25.31
C GLU A 497 17.89 -16.02 -24.98
N GLY A 498 17.20 -15.48 -26.01
CA GLY A 498 15.92 -14.79 -25.89
C GLY A 498 16.00 -13.38 -25.31
N PHE A 499 15.13 -13.09 -24.33
CA PHE A 499 15.00 -11.79 -23.70
C PHE A 499 14.95 -11.92 -22.19
N THR A 500 15.58 -10.97 -21.48
CA THR A 500 15.47 -10.83 -20.03
C THR A 500 14.50 -9.69 -19.71
N PRO A 501 13.47 -9.95 -18.88
CA PRO A 501 12.56 -8.88 -18.44
C PRO A 501 13.28 -7.87 -17.55
N LEU A 502 12.98 -6.61 -17.75
CA LEU A 502 13.39 -5.52 -16.86
C LEU A 502 12.36 -5.37 -15.73
N PRO A 503 12.75 -4.85 -14.57
CA PRO A 503 11.80 -4.49 -13.52
C PRO A 503 10.71 -3.54 -14.06
N LEU A 504 9.48 -3.72 -13.61
CA LEU A 504 8.38 -2.82 -13.96
C LEU A 504 8.63 -1.44 -13.33
N GLY A 505 8.41 -0.37 -14.09
CA GLY A 505 8.77 0.99 -13.68
C GLY A 505 10.23 1.38 -13.93
N TYR A 506 11.00 0.53 -14.61
CA TYR A 506 12.39 0.82 -14.96
C TYR A 506 12.50 1.93 -16.01
N ASP A 507 13.27 2.97 -15.69
CA ASP A 507 13.63 4.02 -16.63
C ASP A 507 14.97 3.69 -17.31
N ARG A 508 14.96 3.52 -18.64
CA ARG A 508 16.14 3.15 -19.41
C ARG A 508 17.20 4.25 -19.49
N TYR A 509 16.82 5.52 -19.26
CA TYR A 509 17.74 6.66 -19.31
C TYR A 509 18.44 6.86 -17.96
N ALA A 510 17.70 6.76 -16.88
CA ALA A 510 18.26 6.76 -15.52
C ALA A 510 18.91 5.42 -15.14
N LYS A 511 18.63 4.34 -15.89
CA LYS A 511 19.08 2.97 -15.62
C LYS A 511 18.72 2.51 -14.20
N ASN A 512 17.54 2.88 -13.75
CA ASN A 512 17.02 2.55 -12.43
C ASN A 512 15.49 2.46 -12.46
N VAL A 513 14.87 1.86 -11.42
CA VAL A 513 13.43 1.90 -11.21
C VAL A 513 13.08 3.27 -10.63
N LEU A 514 12.29 4.04 -11.36
CA LEU A 514 11.85 5.38 -10.97
C LEU A 514 10.34 5.50 -10.80
N TYR A 515 9.57 4.52 -11.30
CA TYR A 515 8.11 4.59 -11.33
C TYR A 515 7.50 3.44 -10.57
N ASP A 516 6.52 3.74 -9.73
CA ASP A 516 5.86 2.75 -8.86
C ASP A 516 4.69 2.00 -9.54
N ASN A 517 4.82 1.70 -10.81
CA ASN A 517 3.84 0.90 -11.55
C ASN A 517 3.61 -0.47 -10.90
N LYS A 518 4.70 -1.15 -10.51
CA LYS A 518 4.66 -2.45 -9.84
C LYS A 518 3.92 -2.36 -8.50
N GLU A 519 4.31 -1.40 -7.67
CA GLU A 519 3.69 -1.19 -6.35
C GLU A 519 2.21 -0.81 -6.48
N PHE A 520 1.85 0.05 -7.44
CA PHE A 520 0.46 0.39 -7.72
C PHE A 520 -0.38 -0.85 -8.06
N LEU A 521 0.08 -1.68 -8.98
CA LEU A 521 -0.63 -2.89 -9.40
C LEU A 521 -0.72 -3.94 -8.28
N LEU A 522 0.35 -4.13 -7.51
CA LEU A 522 0.32 -5.01 -6.33
C LEU A 522 -0.62 -4.49 -5.25
N ASN A 523 -0.67 -3.17 -5.04
CA ASN A 523 -1.63 -2.57 -4.11
C ASN A 523 -3.07 -2.75 -4.59
N CYS A 524 -3.33 -2.62 -5.90
CA CYS A 524 -4.64 -2.92 -6.49
C CYS A 524 -5.04 -4.38 -6.24
N LEU A 525 -4.14 -5.32 -6.51
CA LEU A 525 -4.39 -6.74 -6.30
C LEU A 525 -4.60 -7.06 -4.81
N ASN A 526 -3.72 -6.56 -3.95
CA ASN A 526 -3.82 -6.76 -2.50
C ASN A 526 -5.13 -6.19 -1.94
N TYR A 527 -5.57 -5.02 -2.45
CA TYR A 527 -6.86 -4.43 -2.06
C TYR A 527 -8.03 -5.32 -2.47
N LEU A 528 -8.03 -5.82 -3.70
CA LEU A 528 -9.05 -6.74 -4.18
C LEU A 528 -9.03 -8.08 -3.42
N MET A 529 -7.88 -8.52 -2.94
CA MET A 529 -7.71 -9.76 -2.15
C MET A 529 -8.00 -9.58 -0.66
N ASP A 530 -8.17 -8.33 -0.19
CA ASP A 530 -8.26 -8.01 1.23
C ASP A 530 -9.71 -8.00 1.72
N ASP A 531 -10.18 -9.16 2.20
CA ASP A 531 -11.52 -9.29 2.77
C ASP A 531 -11.65 -8.69 4.20
N GLN A 532 -10.53 -8.34 4.86
CA GLN A 532 -10.50 -7.83 6.24
C GLN A 532 -10.02 -6.38 6.35
N ALA A 533 -9.88 -5.67 5.22
CA ALA A 533 -9.45 -4.27 5.15
C ALA A 533 -8.06 -3.98 5.78
N LEU A 534 -7.16 -4.99 5.83
CA LEU A 534 -5.78 -4.80 6.34
C LEU A 534 -5.00 -3.76 5.54
N ILE A 535 -5.28 -3.63 4.25
CA ILE A 535 -4.62 -2.63 3.42
C ILE A 535 -4.92 -1.20 3.88
N SER A 536 -6.03 -0.97 4.61
CA SER A 536 -6.35 0.33 5.20
C SER A 536 -5.32 0.78 6.25
N VAL A 537 -4.56 -0.16 6.81
CA VAL A 537 -3.42 0.12 7.71
C VAL A 537 -2.38 1.00 7.02
N ARG A 538 -2.16 0.78 5.71
CA ARG A 538 -1.20 1.53 4.90
C ARG A 538 -1.58 3.01 4.69
N SER A 539 -2.84 3.36 4.84
CA SER A 539 -3.29 4.75 4.68
C SER A 539 -2.99 5.66 5.87
N ARG A 540 -2.52 5.10 6.99
CA ARG A 540 -2.11 5.89 8.16
C ARG A 540 -0.81 6.63 7.87
N THR A 541 -0.91 7.91 7.52
CA THR A 541 0.26 8.77 7.37
C THR A 541 0.64 9.37 8.72
N ILE A 542 1.75 8.94 9.27
CA ILE A 542 2.34 9.59 10.44
C ILE A 542 3.10 10.83 9.97
N LYS A 543 2.47 12.00 10.11
CA LYS A 543 3.15 13.28 9.83
C LYS A 543 4.19 13.55 10.91
N LEU A 544 5.46 13.38 10.59
CA LEU A 544 6.54 13.84 11.46
C LEU A 544 6.53 15.36 11.48
N ARG A 545 5.96 15.93 12.54
CA ARG A 545 6.04 17.36 12.80
C ARG A 545 7.46 17.67 13.27
N LYS A 546 8.36 17.93 12.31
CA LYS A 546 9.72 18.41 12.64
C LYS A 546 9.56 19.75 13.37
N LEU A 547 10.22 19.88 14.50
CA LEU A 547 10.28 21.14 15.22
C LEU A 547 10.97 22.18 14.33
N ASP A 548 10.34 23.33 14.17
CA ASP A 548 10.91 24.44 13.40
C ASP A 548 12.17 24.96 14.11
N SER A 549 13.33 24.55 13.59
CA SER A 549 14.62 24.91 14.16
C SER A 549 14.84 26.43 14.21
N LYS A 550 14.25 27.21 13.30
CA LYS A 550 14.32 28.68 13.30
C LYS A 550 13.50 29.27 14.44
N LYS A 551 12.26 28.76 14.65
CA LYS A 551 11.41 29.20 15.78
C LYS A 551 12.02 28.80 17.12
N ILE A 552 12.60 27.60 17.24
CA ILE A 552 13.27 27.16 18.45
C ILE A 552 14.45 28.09 18.76
N ALA A 553 15.29 28.41 17.78
CA ALA A 553 16.43 29.30 17.98
C ALA A 553 16.00 30.71 18.42
N GLN A 554 14.90 31.24 17.86
CA GLN A 554 14.37 32.55 18.19
C GLN A 554 13.66 32.61 19.55
N GLN A 555 13.00 31.52 19.96
CA GLN A 555 12.15 31.47 21.16
C GLN A 555 12.73 30.60 22.28
N LYS A 556 14.00 30.20 22.17
CA LYS A 556 14.67 29.27 23.09
C LYS A 556 14.50 29.66 24.56
N THR A 557 14.76 30.91 24.89
CA THR A 557 14.69 31.44 26.28
C THR A 557 13.25 31.44 26.80
N GLY A 558 12.28 31.80 25.96
CA GLY A 558 10.85 31.80 26.34
C GLY A 558 10.31 30.38 26.59
N ILE A 559 10.68 29.42 25.72
CA ILE A 559 10.29 28.00 25.86
C ILE A 559 10.93 27.38 27.10
N GLN A 560 12.22 27.67 27.37
CA GLN A 560 12.90 27.22 28.58
C GLN A 560 12.25 27.79 29.85
N LEU A 561 11.95 29.08 29.85
CA LEU A 561 11.28 29.74 30.98
C LEU A 561 9.88 29.16 31.24
N ALA A 562 9.09 28.97 30.18
CA ALA A 562 7.76 28.36 30.29
C ALA A 562 7.82 26.93 30.86
N ASN A 563 8.72 26.10 30.35
CA ASN A 563 8.84 24.70 30.80
C ASN A 563 9.37 24.55 32.23
N THR A 564 10.12 25.53 32.75
CA THR A 564 10.60 25.53 34.15
C THR A 564 9.66 26.24 35.10
N ALA A 565 9.13 27.39 34.72
CA ALA A 565 8.31 28.22 35.62
C ALA A 565 6.87 27.68 35.76
N LEU A 566 6.25 27.15 34.69
CA LEU A 566 4.88 26.68 34.72
C LEU A 566 4.64 25.52 35.69
N PRO A 567 5.45 24.45 35.72
CA PRO A 567 5.31 23.35 36.70
C PRO A 567 5.48 23.85 38.14
N LEU A 568 6.43 24.76 38.39
CA LEU A 568 6.64 25.35 39.72
C LEU A 568 5.43 26.16 40.17
N LEU A 569 4.86 26.94 39.27
CA LEU A 569 3.67 27.74 39.53
C LEU A 569 2.46 26.87 39.85
N VAL A 570 2.27 25.76 39.16
CA VAL A 570 1.21 24.80 39.45
C VAL A 570 1.37 24.19 40.83
N ILE A 571 2.58 23.83 41.24
CA ILE A 571 2.86 23.28 42.58
C ILE A 571 2.59 24.31 43.66
N ILE A 572 3.01 25.57 43.44
CA ILE A 572 2.75 26.69 44.40
C ILE A 572 1.25 26.94 44.55
N VAL A 573 0.51 27.00 43.42
CA VAL A 573 -0.95 27.21 43.45
C VAL A 573 -1.64 26.05 44.17
N ALA A 574 -1.27 24.80 43.87
CA ALA A 574 -1.79 23.62 44.57
C ALA A 574 -1.49 23.66 46.08
N GLY A 575 -0.29 24.07 46.48
CA GLY A 575 0.10 24.29 47.89
C GLY A 575 -0.74 25.34 48.57
N ILE A 576 -0.98 26.49 47.92
CA ILE A 576 -1.84 27.58 48.43
C ILE A 576 -3.28 27.11 48.59
N VAL A 577 -3.83 26.42 47.59
CA VAL A 577 -5.20 25.88 47.64
C VAL A 577 -5.34 24.86 48.81
N GLN A 578 -4.38 23.96 48.93
CA GLN A 578 -4.36 23.00 50.03
C GLN A 578 -4.23 23.69 51.40
N PHE A 579 -3.41 24.73 51.51
CA PHE A 579 -3.29 25.55 52.73
C PHE A 579 -4.63 26.25 53.07
N MET A 580 -5.31 26.83 52.08
CA MET A 580 -6.61 27.47 52.25
C MET A 580 -7.70 26.49 52.70
N ILE A 581 -7.73 25.28 52.10
CA ILE A 581 -8.67 24.20 52.49
C ILE A 581 -8.40 23.74 53.93
N ARG A 582 -7.14 23.55 54.30
CA ARG A 582 -6.74 23.25 55.68
C ARG A 582 -7.17 24.35 56.66
N LYS A 583 -6.90 25.61 56.35
CA LYS A 583 -7.27 26.77 57.18
C LYS A 583 -8.79 26.85 57.38
N LYS A 584 -9.60 26.49 56.38
CA LYS A 584 -11.06 26.46 56.45
C LYS A 584 -11.62 25.29 57.27
N ARG A 585 -10.88 24.15 57.35
CA ARG A 585 -11.22 22.99 58.17
C ARG A 585 -10.85 23.14 59.64
N TRP A 586 -9.97 24.10 59.97
CA TRP A 586 -9.47 24.37 61.32
C TRP A 586 -10.07 25.64 61.97
N ARG A 587 -10.98 26.28 61.27
CA ARG A 587 -11.94 27.26 61.82
C ARG A 587 -13.29 26.59 62.00
#